data_79d6e0fb95ad30383065bdbd3aa49cc2
#
_entry.id   79d6e0fb95ad30383065bdbd3aa49cc2
#
_cell.length_a   1.000
_cell.length_b   1.000
_cell.length_c   1.000
_cell.angle_alpha   90.00
_cell.angle_beta   90.00
_cell.angle_gamma   90.00
#
_symmetry.space_group_name_H-M   'P 1'
#
loop_
_entity.id
_entity.type
_entity.pdbx_description
1 polymer ?
#
loop_
_entity_poly.entity_id
_entity_poly.type
_entity_poly.pdbx_seq_one_letter_code
_entity_poly.pdbx_strand_id
1 'polypeptide(L)'
;MKYTDLIFDLYGTLVDIHTEEDAVVWEKTALYFGFYGAHYTGPELKAAFQAAMASREAKAGQSYECFPDIPFEQVMTELFLAKGVEKNADALGINAAQLFRISSMEYIKLYPHTLEALALLREKGCRLWLLSNAQRIFTEYELRHLGLGRQLDAIYISSDYGFRKPDLRFYRALMEEQGLDPKNCLMIGNDRQTDIAGAKAAGLATLYMHTNITPPQQAEADPALLPGKAPDGCIHFEYEGSDWQELAQLIC
;
A
#
# COMPACT_ATOMS: atom_id res chain seq x y z
N MET A 1 27.05 -6.44 -6.79
CA MET A 1 25.60 -6.34 -6.66
C MET A 1 24.94 -6.40 -8.03
N LYS A 2 23.84 -7.15 -8.18
CA LYS A 2 23.18 -7.34 -9.49
C LYS A 2 22.15 -6.26 -9.79
N TYR A 3 21.46 -5.77 -8.74
CA TYR A 3 20.40 -4.77 -8.86
C TYR A 3 20.83 -3.46 -8.23
N THR A 4 20.57 -2.35 -8.90
CA THR A 4 20.89 -0.99 -8.44
C THR A 4 19.66 -0.22 -7.98
N ASP A 5 18.47 -0.69 -8.35
CA ASP A 5 17.19 -0.09 -8.05
C ASP A 5 16.33 -1.07 -7.25
N LEU A 6 16.16 -0.77 -5.97
CA LEU A 6 15.39 -1.61 -5.07
C LEU A 6 14.04 -0.95 -4.80
N ILE A 7 12.98 -1.67 -5.16
CA ILE A 7 11.59 -1.21 -5.03
C ILE A 7 10.97 -2.00 -3.88
N PHE A 8 10.52 -1.31 -2.85
CA PHE A 8 9.96 -1.92 -1.65
C PHE A 8 8.45 -1.72 -1.59
N ASP A 9 7.72 -2.76 -1.22
CA ASP A 9 6.44 -2.60 -0.57
C ASP A 9 6.63 -2.08 0.87
N LEU A 10 5.55 -1.65 1.53
CA LEU A 10 5.61 -1.05 2.87
C LEU A 10 5.16 -2.02 3.96
N TYR A 11 3.85 -2.26 4.02
CA TYR A 11 3.24 -3.03 5.10
C TYR A 11 3.40 -4.53 4.88
N GLY A 12 4.03 -5.19 5.84
CA GLY A 12 4.43 -6.59 5.70
C GLY A 12 5.81 -6.78 5.07
N THR A 13 6.47 -5.69 4.65
CA THR A 13 7.80 -5.71 4.04
C THR A 13 8.80 -4.90 4.86
N LEU A 14 8.61 -3.59 4.98
CA LEU A 14 9.44 -2.72 5.84
C LEU A 14 8.79 -2.47 7.21
N VAL A 15 7.48 -2.54 7.26
CA VAL A 15 6.65 -2.17 8.42
C VAL A 15 5.77 -3.34 8.85
N ASP A 16 5.88 -3.71 10.12
CA ASP A 16 4.96 -4.59 10.82
C ASP A 16 3.83 -3.75 11.42
N ILE A 17 2.60 -4.06 11.03
CA ILE A 17 1.41 -3.34 11.48
C ILE A 17 0.29 -4.32 11.79
N HIS A 18 -0.50 -3.99 12.80
CA HIS A 18 -1.76 -4.66 13.06
C HIS A 18 -2.90 -3.66 13.17
N THR A 19 -3.94 -3.89 12.38
CA THR A 19 -5.16 -3.08 12.38
C THR A 19 -6.38 -3.99 12.48
N GLU A 20 -7.34 -3.58 13.29
CA GLU A 20 -8.63 -4.27 13.42
C GLU A 20 -9.77 -3.28 13.20
N GLU A 21 -10.50 -3.46 12.10
CA GLU A 21 -11.63 -2.61 11.71
C GLU A 21 -12.95 -3.20 12.24
N ASP A 22 -13.02 -3.38 13.54
CA ASP A 22 -14.15 -3.98 14.25
C ASP A 22 -15.38 -3.06 14.38
N ALA A 23 -16.42 -3.56 15.06
CA ALA A 23 -17.64 -2.77 15.31
C ALA A 23 -17.36 -1.52 16.16
N VAL A 24 -16.39 -1.60 17.09
CA VAL A 24 -16.07 -0.48 18.00
C VAL A 24 -15.44 0.69 17.22
N VAL A 25 -14.60 0.40 16.24
CA VAL A 25 -14.00 1.41 15.35
C VAL A 25 -15.08 2.14 14.57
N TRP A 26 -16.04 1.40 14.00
CA TRP A 26 -17.16 2.00 13.26
C TRP A 26 -18.09 2.81 14.16
N GLU A 27 -18.36 2.37 15.38
CA GLU A 27 -19.15 3.14 16.36
C GLU A 27 -18.46 4.45 16.75
N LYS A 28 -17.15 4.42 17.04
CA LYS A 28 -16.37 5.64 17.35
C LYS A 28 -16.37 6.60 16.17
N THR A 29 -16.23 6.08 14.96
CA THR A 29 -16.26 6.91 13.75
C THR A 29 -17.65 7.52 13.54
N ALA A 30 -18.71 6.75 13.75
CA ALA A 30 -20.09 7.26 13.67
C ALA A 30 -20.36 8.35 14.70
N LEU A 31 -19.84 8.21 15.94
CA LEU A 31 -19.93 9.28 16.95
C LEU A 31 -19.23 10.56 16.48
N TYR A 32 -18.05 10.43 15.85
CA TYR A 32 -17.37 11.59 15.27
C TYR A 32 -18.24 12.29 14.21
N PHE A 33 -18.86 11.55 13.31
CA PHE A 33 -19.81 12.10 12.34
C PHE A 33 -20.97 12.84 13.03
N GLY A 34 -21.50 12.26 14.10
CA GLY A 34 -22.59 12.82 14.90
C GLY A 34 -22.25 14.17 15.54
N PHE A 35 -21.01 14.42 15.96
CA PHE A 35 -20.57 15.73 16.49
C PHE A 35 -20.76 16.87 15.49
N TYR A 36 -20.73 16.55 14.20
CA TYR A 36 -20.89 17.53 13.12
C TYR A 36 -22.27 17.46 12.45
N GLY A 37 -23.22 16.72 13.02
CA GLY A 37 -24.59 16.64 12.53
C GLY A 37 -24.86 15.54 11.49
N ALA A 38 -23.87 14.75 11.11
CA ALA A 38 -24.05 13.61 10.21
C ALA A 38 -24.36 12.35 11.03
N HIS A 39 -25.63 12.09 11.30
CA HIS A 39 -26.05 10.98 12.18
C HIS A 39 -26.07 9.64 11.45
N TYR A 40 -25.25 8.71 11.93
CA TYR A 40 -25.18 7.30 11.58
C TYR A 40 -25.03 6.47 12.85
N THR A 41 -25.50 5.24 12.83
CA THR A 41 -24.99 4.17 13.71
C THR A 41 -23.71 3.59 13.09
N GLY A 42 -22.89 2.87 13.87
CA GLY A 42 -21.69 2.21 13.34
C GLY A 42 -21.98 1.28 12.14
N PRO A 43 -22.98 0.37 12.23
CA PRO A 43 -23.38 -0.46 11.09
C PRO A 43 -23.85 0.30 9.86
N GLU A 44 -24.63 1.40 10.05
CA GLU A 44 -25.08 2.24 8.94
C GLU A 44 -23.91 2.96 8.26
N LEU A 45 -22.96 3.49 9.03
CA LEU A 45 -21.77 4.15 8.49
C LEU A 45 -20.91 3.15 7.69
N LYS A 46 -20.69 1.96 8.25
CA LYS A 46 -19.95 0.89 7.55
C LYS A 46 -20.62 0.51 6.25
N ALA A 47 -21.92 0.30 6.25
CA ALA A 47 -22.68 -0.06 5.04
C ALA A 47 -22.63 1.06 3.99
N ALA A 48 -22.80 2.33 4.41
CA ALA A 48 -22.73 3.49 3.53
C ALA A 48 -21.33 3.64 2.93
N PHE A 49 -20.28 3.45 3.73
CA PHE A 49 -18.88 3.45 3.26
C PHE A 49 -18.63 2.38 2.20
N GLN A 50 -19.02 1.13 2.48
CA GLN A 50 -18.87 0.02 1.55
C GLN A 50 -19.62 0.26 0.23
N ALA A 51 -20.83 0.79 0.30
CA ALA A 51 -21.62 1.11 -0.88
C ALA A 51 -20.98 2.24 -1.72
N ALA A 52 -20.42 3.27 -1.08
CA ALA A 52 -19.72 4.35 -1.75
C ALA A 52 -18.43 3.85 -2.43
N MET A 53 -17.65 3.01 -1.76
CA MET A 53 -16.46 2.35 -2.32
C MET A 53 -16.83 1.54 -3.57
N ALA A 54 -17.79 0.62 -3.45
CA ALA A 54 -18.23 -0.23 -4.56
C ALA A 54 -18.75 0.59 -5.76
N SER A 55 -19.47 1.68 -5.50
CA SER A 55 -19.95 2.58 -6.57
C SER A 55 -18.81 3.27 -7.31
N ARG A 56 -17.75 3.66 -6.62
CA ARG A 56 -16.57 4.29 -7.24
C ARG A 56 -15.73 3.28 -8.01
N GLU A 57 -15.52 2.10 -7.45
CA GLU A 57 -14.82 1.01 -8.12
C GLU A 57 -15.53 0.60 -9.42
N ALA A 58 -16.86 0.50 -9.40
CA ALA A 58 -17.65 0.20 -10.60
C ALA A 58 -17.54 1.28 -11.68
N LYS A 59 -17.43 2.56 -11.29
CA LYS A 59 -17.25 3.69 -12.22
C LYS A 59 -15.84 3.75 -12.82
N ALA A 60 -14.84 3.29 -12.10
CA ALA A 60 -13.45 3.29 -12.56
C ALA A 60 -13.22 2.34 -13.75
N GLY A 61 -14.20 1.51 -14.06
CA GLY A 61 -14.17 0.55 -15.17
C GLY A 61 -13.61 -0.82 -14.75
N GLN A 62 -14.19 -1.85 -15.31
CA GLN A 62 -13.77 -3.24 -15.10
C GLN A 62 -12.91 -3.70 -16.27
N SER A 63 -11.79 -3.03 -16.54
CA SER A 63 -10.79 -3.65 -17.41
C SER A 63 -9.96 -4.61 -16.56
N TYR A 64 -9.48 -5.65 -17.17
CA TYR A 64 -8.57 -6.64 -16.59
C TYR A 64 -7.35 -5.99 -15.88
N GLU A 65 -6.88 -4.83 -16.37
CA GLU A 65 -5.76 -4.08 -15.83
C GLU A 65 -6.18 -3.01 -14.79
N CYS A 66 -7.47 -2.95 -14.43
CA CYS A 66 -7.97 -1.89 -13.58
C CYS A 66 -8.16 -2.36 -12.15
N PHE A 67 -7.20 -2.00 -11.30
CA PHE A 67 -7.30 -2.12 -9.85
C PHE A 67 -7.40 -0.72 -9.26
N PRO A 68 -8.62 -0.14 -9.19
CA PRO A 68 -8.79 1.22 -8.72
C PRO A 68 -8.41 1.34 -7.25
N ASP A 69 -7.79 2.47 -6.91
CA ASP A 69 -7.58 2.86 -5.52
C ASP A 69 -8.35 4.16 -5.26
N ILE A 70 -9.25 4.10 -4.31
CA ILE A 70 -10.14 5.21 -3.98
C ILE A 70 -9.60 5.89 -2.73
N PRO A 71 -9.31 7.21 -2.75
CA PRO A 71 -8.89 7.93 -1.56
C PRO A 71 -9.94 7.85 -0.46
N PHE A 72 -9.54 7.32 0.69
CA PHE A 72 -10.41 7.03 1.82
C PHE A 72 -11.12 8.28 2.34
N GLU A 73 -10.39 9.39 2.45
CA GLU A 73 -10.91 10.68 2.91
C GLU A 73 -11.99 11.23 2.00
N GLN A 74 -11.93 10.98 0.69
CA GLN A 74 -12.98 11.41 -0.24
C GLN A 74 -14.29 10.68 0.00
N VAL A 75 -14.22 9.39 0.35
CA VAL A 75 -15.43 8.63 0.71
C VAL A 75 -16.00 9.15 2.02
N MET A 76 -15.16 9.42 3.02
CA MET A 76 -15.63 10.04 4.27
C MET A 76 -16.26 11.41 4.05
N THR A 77 -15.70 12.24 3.15
CA THR A 77 -16.30 13.52 2.75
C THR A 77 -17.70 13.33 2.15
N GLU A 78 -17.86 12.38 1.22
CA GLU A 78 -19.16 12.08 0.61
C GLU A 78 -20.22 11.67 1.65
N LEU A 79 -19.81 10.94 2.69
CA LEU A 79 -20.73 10.53 3.75
C LEU A 79 -21.19 11.70 4.63
N PHE A 80 -20.35 12.71 4.84
CA PHE A 80 -20.78 13.97 5.45
C PHE A 80 -21.78 14.72 4.56
N LEU A 81 -21.46 14.87 3.28
CA LEU A 81 -22.32 15.54 2.30
C LEU A 81 -23.68 14.85 2.15
N ALA A 82 -23.71 13.52 2.18
CA ALA A 82 -24.95 12.72 2.11
C ALA A 82 -25.91 12.98 3.30
N LYS A 83 -25.41 13.51 4.41
CA LYS A 83 -26.20 13.94 5.57
C LYS A 83 -26.44 15.45 5.63
N GLY A 84 -26.10 16.19 4.56
CA GLY A 84 -26.31 17.64 4.47
C GLY A 84 -25.24 18.46 5.21
N VAL A 85 -24.12 17.88 5.59
CA VAL A 85 -23.00 18.59 6.21
C VAL A 85 -22.05 19.06 5.11
N GLU A 86 -22.24 20.28 4.63
CA GLU A 86 -21.45 20.86 3.54
C GLU A 86 -20.25 21.68 4.04
N LYS A 87 -20.43 22.38 5.17
CA LYS A 87 -19.40 23.24 5.71
C LYS A 87 -18.19 22.44 6.18
N ASN A 88 -17.01 22.70 5.60
CA ASN A 88 -15.75 22.04 5.91
C ASN A 88 -15.77 20.51 5.67
N ALA A 89 -16.64 20.01 4.79
CA ALA A 89 -16.80 18.56 4.56
C ALA A 89 -15.49 17.85 4.23
N ASP A 90 -14.61 18.46 3.41
CA ASP A 90 -13.30 17.89 3.07
C ASP A 90 -12.39 17.75 4.29
N ALA A 91 -12.30 18.78 5.13
CA ALA A 91 -11.51 18.72 6.36
C ALA A 91 -12.09 17.70 7.34
N LEU A 92 -13.40 17.58 7.43
CA LEU A 92 -14.07 16.56 8.26
C LEU A 92 -13.83 15.16 7.73
N GLY A 93 -13.84 14.95 6.41
CA GLY A 93 -13.51 13.69 5.76
C GLY A 93 -12.08 13.25 6.03
N ILE A 94 -11.12 14.15 5.92
CA ILE A 94 -9.71 13.93 6.29
C ILE A 94 -9.60 13.50 7.75
N ASN A 95 -10.18 14.27 8.66
CA ASN A 95 -10.11 13.99 10.09
C ASN A 95 -10.81 12.67 10.47
N ALA A 96 -11.94 12.34 9.81
CA ALA A 96 -12.63 11.07 10.01
C ALA A 96 -11.79 9.89 9.54
N ALA A 97 -11.11 10.01 8.40
CA ALA A 97 -10.20 9.00 7.89
C ALA A 97 -9.02 8.75 8.85
N GLN A 98 -8.41 9.82 9.35
CA GLN A 98 -7.32 9.74 10.32
C GLN A 98 -7.78 9.15 11.66
N LEU A 99 -8.96 9.54 12.14
CA LEU A 99 -9.55 8.95 13.35
C LEU A 99 -9.81 7.46 13.17
N PHE A 100 -10.36 7.05 12.02
CA PHE A 100 -10.59 5.65 11.69
C PHE A 100 -9.28 4.85 11.74
N ARG A 101 -8.24 5.37 11.09
CA ARG A 101 -6.91 4.74 11.08
C ARG A 101 -6.33 4.57 12.48
N ILE A 102 -6.34 5.63 13.30
CA ILE A 102 -5.83 5.60 14.67
C ILE A 102 -6.66 4.63 15.55
N SER A 103 -7.99 4.62 15.36
CA SER A 103 -8.89 3.80 16.15
C SER A 103 -8.79 2.31 15.81
N SER A 104 -8.41 1.96 14.59
CA SER A 104 -8.23 0.58 14.12
C SER A 104 -6.83 0.04 14.36
N MET A 105 -5.83 0.89 14.56
CA MET A 105 -4.44 0.49 14.66
C MET A 105 -4.10 0.05 16.09
N GLU A 106 -3.70 -1.21 16.25
CA GLU A 106 -3.18 -1.72 17.53
C GLU A 106 -1.70 -1.39 17.69
N TYR A 107 -0.90 -1.60 16.66
CA TYR A 107 0.50 -1.19 16.63
C TYR A 107 0.99 -0.94 15.20
N ILE A 108 2.07 -0.16 15.13
CA ILE A 108 2.90 0.04 13.94
C ILE A 108 4.36 0.15 14.36
N LYS A 109 5.24 -0.63 13.72
CA LYS A 109 6.69 -0.63 13.98
C LYS A 109 7.46 -1.10 12.76
N LEU A 110 8.74 -0.80 12.70
CA LEU A 110 9.63 -1.37 11.69
C LEU A 110 9.91 -2.85 11.99
N TYR A 111 10.15 -3.63 10.95
CA TYR A 111 10.81 -4.92 11.11
C TYR A 111 12.24 -4.73 11.64
N PRO A 112 12.84 -5.76 12.25
CA PRO A 112 14.20 -5.65 12.80
C PRO A 112 15.21 -5.17 11.74
N HIS A 113 16.07 -4.23 12.14
CA HIS A 113 17.18 -3.70 11.37
C HIS A 113 16.81 -3.01 10.03
N THR A 114 15.57 -2.60 9.85
CA THR A 114 15.10 -1.97 8.59
C THR A 114 15.90 -0.71 8.24
N LEU A 115 16.10 0.23 9.18
CA LEU A 115 16.78 1.50 8.87
C LEU A 115 18.28 1.28 8.59
N GLU A 116 18.91 0.39 9.34
CA GLU A 116 20.32 0.03 9.16
C GLU A 116 20.55 -0.64 7.80
N ALA A 117 19.63 -1.52 7.40
CA ALA A 117 19.70 -2.18 6.11
C ALA A 117 19.51 -1.20 4.94
N LEU A 118 18.54 -0.30 5.01
CA LEU A 118 18.33 0.73 3.99
C LEU A 118 19.57 1.64 3.88
N ALA A 119 20.16 2.04 5.01
CA ALA A 119 21.41 2.82 5.01
C ALA A 119 22.57 2.06 4.34
N LEU A 120 22.75 0.78 4.67
CA LEU A 120 23.77 -0.08 4.06
C LEU A 120 23.57 -0.21 2.55
N LEU A 121 22.34 -0.43 2.09
CA LEU A 121 22.03 -0.54 0.66
C LEU A 121 22.36 0.76 -0.09
N ARG A 122 22.07 1.91 0.52
CA ARG A 122 22.47 3.22 -0.04
C ARG A 122 23.99 3.41 -0.11
N GLU A 123 24.71 3.03 0.94
CA GLU A 123 26.19 3.05 0.96
C GLU A 123 26.80 2.17 -0.14
N LYS A 124 26.10 1.10 -0.51
CA LYS A 124 26.46 0.22 -1.64
C LYS A 124 26.08 0.79 -3.00
N GLY A 125 25.46 1.95 -3.05
CA GLY A 125 25.09 2.67 -4.29
C GLY A 125 23.73 2.31 -4.85
N CYS A 126 22.85 1.64 -4.08
CA CYS A 126 21.47 1.40 -4.49
C CYS A 126 20.61 2.67 -4.37
N ARG A 127 19.67 2.83 -5.31
CA ARG A 127 18.53 3.73 -5.20
C ARG A 127 17.35 2.97 -4.59
N LEU A 128 16.64 3.62 -3.68
CA LEU A 128 15.61 2.97 -2.85
C LEU A 128 14.24 3.63 -3.11
N TRP A 129 13.31 2.85 -3.63
CA TRP A 129 11.99 3.31 -4.06
C TRP A 129 10.90 2.63 -3.24
N LEU A 130 9.86 3.35 -2.87
CA LEU A 130 8.65 2.78 -2.27
C LEU A 130 7.56 2.70 -3.33
N LEU A 131 6.91 1.53 -3.45
CA LEU A 131 5.72 1.30 -4.27
C LEU A 131 4.68 0.56 -3.43
N SER A 132 3.76 1.27 -2.80
CA SER A 132 2.84 0.73 -1.80
C SER A 132 1.37 0.90 -2.16
N ASN A 133 0.60 -0.19 -1.99
CA ASN A 133 -0.86 -0.14 -1.96
C ASN A 133 -1.29 0.44 -0.62
N ALA A 134 -1.53 1.75 -0.58
CA ALA A 134 -1.77 2.48 0.65
C ALA A 134 -2.56 3.78 0.43
N GLN A 135 -3.01 4.37 1.52
CA GLN A 135 -3.72 5.64 1.51
C GLN A 135 -2.78 6.77 1.98
N ARG A 136 -2.53 7.77 1.14
CA ARG A 136 -1.64 8.92 1.45
C ARG A 136 -1.97 9.55 2.78
N ILE A 137 -3.24 9.70 3.08
CA ILE A 137 -3.75 10.36 4.28
C ILE A 137 -3.26 9.70 5.59
N PHE A 138 -2.87 8.43 5.56
CA PHE A 138 -2.31 7.69 6.69
C PHE A 138 -0.79 7.60 6.58
N THR A 139 -0.34 7.12 5.43
CA THR A 139 1.01 6.62 5.18
C THR A 139 2.06 7.72 5.25
N GLU A 140 1.74 8.95 4.85
CA GLU A 140 2.68 10.06 4.92
C GLU A 140 3.16 10.34 6.35
N TYR A 141 2.25 10.33 7.33
CA TYR A 141 2.61 10.49 8.74
C TYR A 141 3.37 9.28 9.26
N GLU A 142 2.93 8.07 8.93
CA GLU A 142 3.54 6.82 9.38
C GLU A 142 4.99 6.69 8.89
N LEU A 143 5.27 7.03 7.64
CA LEU A 143 6.63 7.08 7.09
C LEU A 143 7.53 8.07 7.84
N ARG A 144 7.00 9.24 8.20
CA ARG A 144 7.74 10.23 8.99
C ARG A 144 7.98 9.74 10.42
N HIS A 145 6.96 9.18 11.06
CA HIS A 145 7.02 8.65 12.42
C HIS A 145 8.05 7.53 12.56
N LEU A 146 8.12 6.65 11.57
CA LEU A 146 9.04 5.52 11.52
C LEU A 146 10.44 5.88 10.98
N GLY A 147 10.67 7.12 10.53
CA GLY A 147 11.95 7.58 9.99
C GLY A 147 12.26 7.11 8.57
N LEU A 148 11.30 6.44 7.89
CA LEU A 148 11.49 5.89 6.55
C LEU A 148 11.56 6.95 5.45
N GLY A 149 10.84 8.07 5.60
CA GLY A 149 10.74 9.08 4.54
C GLY A 149 12.06 9.68 4.09
N ARG A 150 13.11 9.61 4.93
CA ARG A 150 14.47 10.12 4.60
C ARG A 150 15.38 9.05 4.00
N GLN A 151 14.96 7.79 4.04
CA GLN A 151 15.72 6.65 3.55
C GLN A 151 15.41 6.33 2.08
N LEU A 152 14.32 6.86 1.55
CA LEU A 152 13.79 6.55 0.24
C LEU A 152 14.05 7.69 -0.74
N ASP A 153 14.43 7.37 -1.97
CA ASP A 153 14.69 8.36 -3.02
C ASP A 153 13.38 8.91 -3.62
N ALA A 154 12.32 8.07 -3.71
CA ALA A 154 10.96 8.51 -3.96
C ALA A 154 9.93 7.54 -3.36
N ILE A 155 8.70 8.03 -3.16
CA ILE A 155 7.60 7.36 -2.47
C ILE A 155 6.35 7.40 -3.36
N TYR A 156 5.93 6.21 -3.82
CA TYR A 156 4.75 6.00 -4.65
C TYR A 156 3.67 5.31 -3.82
N ILE A 157 2.55 6.00 -3.64
CA ILE A 157 1.39 5.53 -2.87
C ILE A 157 0.20 5.47 -3.82
N SER A 158 -0.46 4.33 -3.88
CA SER A 158 -1.50 4.03 -4.88
C SER A 158 -2.68 5.00 -4.87
N SER A 159 -3.08 5.52 -3.71
CA SER A 159 -4.18 6.49 -3.61
C SER A 159 -3.91 7.81 -4.34
N ASP A 160 -2.63 8.18 -4.56
CA ASP A 160 -2.27 9.38 -5.33
C ASP A 160 -2.47 9.18 -6.84
N TYR A 161 -2.41 7.93 -7.29
CA TYR A 161 -2.49 7.55 -8.71
C TYR A 161 -3.89 7.08 -9.13
N GLY A 162 -4.74 6.73 -8.17
CA GLY A 162 -6.08 6.18 -8.42
C GLY A 162 -6.07 4.73 -8.91
N PHE A 163 -4.94 4.06 -8.88
CA PHE A 163 -4.79 2.64 -9.17
C PHE A 163 -3.66 2.01 -8.33
N ARG A 164 -3.79 0.71 -8.05
CA ARG A 164 -2.90 -0.02 -7.13
C ARG A 164 -2.32 -1.27 -7.79
N LYS A 165 -1.22 -1.79 -7.23
CA LYS A 165 -0.68 -3.11 -7.61
C LYS A 165 -1.80 -4.17 -7.53
N PRO A 166 -1.90 -5.12 -8.47
CA PRO A 166 -0.96 -5.43 -9.54
C PRO A 166 -1.17 -4.68 -10.86
N ASP A 167 -1.91 -3.56 -10.89
CA ASP A 167 -2.08 -2.76 -12.12
C ASP A 167 -0.73 -2.29 -12.65
N LEU A 168 -0.43 -2.65 -13.89
CA LEU A 168 0.86 -2.34 -14.52
C LEU A 168 1.11 -0.84 -14.67
N ARG A 169 0.06 -0.02 -14.68
CA ARG A 169 0.20 1.44 -14.73
C ARG A 169 0.93 1.96 -13.50
N PHE A 170 0.75 1.33 -12.33
CA PHE A 170 1.41 1.76 -11.11
C PHE A 170 2.91 1.45 -11.12
N TYR A 171 3.31 0.28 -11.63
CA TYR A 171 4.73 -0.04 -11.84
C TYR A 171 5.36 0.86 -12.91
N ARG A 172 4.64 1.09 -14.04
CA ARG A 172 5.11 1.96 -15.12
C ARG A 172 5.30 3.40 -14.66
N ALA A 173 4.38 3.94 -13.85
CA ALA A 173 4.51 5.28 -13.29
C ALA A 173 5.85 5.47 -12.57
N LEU A 174 6.21 4.55 -11.65
CA LEU A 174 7.52 4.58 -10.99
C LEU A 174 8.66 4.47 -12.00
N MET A 175 8.63 3.48 -12.89
CA MET A 175 9.73 3.21 -13.82
C MET A 175 9.96 4.36 -14.80
N GLU A 176 8.90 4.93 -15.36
CA GLU A 176 8.98 6.03 -16.33
C GLU A 176 9.39 7.35 -15.69
N GLU A 177 8.80 7.70 -14.55
CA GLU A 177 9.11 8.95 -13.84
C GLU A 177 10.55 8.98 -13.31
N GLN A 178 11.10 7.82 -12.92
CA GLN A 178 12.46 7.73 -12.37
C GLN A 178 13.50 7.24 -13.40
N GLY A 179 13.08 6.97 -14.63
CA GLY A 179 13.96 6.50 -15.71
C GLY A 179 14.63 5.16 -15.37
N LEU A 180 13.88 4.19 -14.81
CA LEU A 180 14.45 2.92 -14.37
C LEU A 180 14.52 1.92 -15.51
N ASP A 181 15.64 1.17 -15.60
CA ASP A 181 15.74 -0.02 -16.45
C ASP A 181 15.24 -1.24 -15.65
N PRO A 182 14.18 -1.93 -16.11
CA PRO A 182 13.63 -3.11 -15.42
C PRO A 182 14.67 -4.18 -15.08
N LYS A 183 15.73 -4.32 -15.90
CA LYS A 183 16.80 -5.30 -15.69
C LYS A 183 17.64 -5.01 -14.45
N ASN A 184 17.66 -3.77 -14.00
CA ASN A 184 18.42 -3.32 -12.83
C ASN A 184 17.55 -3.23 -11.59
N CYS A 185 16.24 -3.51 -11.70
CA CYS A 185 15.27 -3.38 -10.64
C CYS A 185 14.98 -4.70 -9.94
N LEU A 186 14.81 -4.63 -8.61
CA LEU A 186 14.34 -5.74 -7.78
C LEU A 186 13.14 -5.24 -6.97
N MET A 187 11.95 -5.82 -7.21
CA MET A 187 10.79 -5.62 -6.35
C MET A 187 10.85 -6.55 -5.15
N ILE A 188 10.70 -6.00 -3.96
CA ILE A 188 10.73 -6.71 -2.68
C ILE A 188 9.38 -6.49 -1.99
N GLY A 189 8.67 -7.58 -1.69
CA GLY A 189 7.35 -7.51 -1.09
C GLY A 189 6.89 -8.82 -0.49
N ASN A 190 5.77 -8.78 0.26
CA ASN A 190 5.21 -9.91 0.98
C ASN A 190 3.87 -10.41 0.44
N ASP A 191 3.35 -9.80 -0.60
CA ASP A 191 2.11 -10.23 -1.26
C ASP A 191 2.42 -10.87 -2.62
N ARG A 192 2.07 -12.17 -2.74
CA ARG A 192 2.35 -12.95 -3.94
C ARG A 192 1.65 -12.40 -5.19
N GLN A 193 0.44 -11.85 -5.03
CA GLN A 193 -0.35 -11.35 -6.14
C GLN A 193 0.05 -9.93 -6.52
N THR A 194 0.07 -9.05 -5.55
CA THR A 194 0.30 -7.62 -5.82
C THR A 194 1.77 -7.31 -6.05
N ASP A 195 2.69 -7.82 -5.22
CA ASP A 195 4.11 -7.48 -5.33
C ASP A 195 4.85 -8.36 -6.33
N ILE A 196 4.62 -9.68 -6.23
CA ILE A 196 5.43 -10.63 -6.99
C ILE A 196 4.90 -10.83 -8.41
N ALA A 197 3.62 -11.19 -8.54
CA ALA A 197 3.05 -11.44 -9.86
C ALA A 197 2.94 -10.16 -10.69
N GLY A 198 2.53 -9.03 -10.07
CA GLY A 198 2.47 -7.73 -10.73
C GLY A 198 3.85 -7.24 -11.20
N ALA A 199 4.88 -7.34 -10.36
CA ALA A 199 6.25 -6.97 -10.75
C ALA A 199 6.81 -7.85 -11.86
N LYS A 200 6.59 -9.18 -11.80
CA LYS A 200 6.97 -10.09 -12.89
C LYS A 200 6.29 -9.69 -14.21
N ALA A 201 5.01 -9.36 -14.18
CA ALA A 201 4.28 -8.90 -15.36
C ALA A 201 4.81 -7.54 -15.87
N ALA A 202 5.37 -6.70 -15.01
CA ALA A 202 6.09 -5.48 -15.37
C ALA A 202 7.54 -5.70 -15.84
N GLY A 203 8.03 -6.94 -15.84
CA GLY A 203 9.38 -7.30 -16.29
C GLY A 203 10.47 -7.15 -15.23
N LEU A 204 10.10 -7.04 -13.96
CA LEU A 204 11.04 -6.88 -12.85
C LEU A 204 11.46 -8.23 -12.26
N ALA A 205 12.68 -8.28 -11.72
CA ALA A 205 13.05 -9.32 -10.78
C ALA A 205 12.29 -9.12 -9.46
N THR A 206 12.06 -10.21 -8.71
CA THR A 206 11.28 -10.16 -7.48
C THR A 206 11.94 -10.91 -6.34
N LEU A 207 11.77 -10.40 -5.12
CA LEU A 207 12.09 -11.07 -3.87
C LEU A 207 10.83 -11.11 -3.01
N TYR A 208 10.35 -12.31 -2.75
CA TYR A 208 9.17 -12.56 -1.93
C TYR A 208 9.59 -12.81 -0.48
N MET A 209 9.08 -11.98 0.42
CA MET A 209 9.33 -12.10 1.87
C MET A 209 8.15 -12.79 2.55
N HIS A 210 8.46 -13.84 3.31
CA HIS A 210 7.48 -14.51 4.16
C HIS A 210 7.55 -13.94 5.58
N THR A 211 6.74 -12.91 5.83
CA THR A 211 6.65 -12.25 7.14
C THR A 211 5.41 -12.70 7.91
N ASN A 212 5.27 -12.23 9.17
CA ASN A 212 4.13 -12.57 10.04
C ASN A 212 2.76 -12.12 9.50
N ILE A 213 2.73 -11.09 8.61
CA ILE A 213 1.50 -10.60 7.99
C ILE A 213 1.43 -10.90 6.50
N THR A 214 2.31 -11.79 6.00
CA THR A 214 2.16 -12.31 4.64
C THR A 214 0.80 -13.00 4.52
N PRO A 215 0.00 -12.68 3.50
CA PRO A 215 -1.28 -13.33 3.30
C PRO A 215 -1.12 -14.85 3.28
N PRO A 216 -1.98 -15.61 3.97
CA PRO A 216 -1.92 -17.07 3.94
C PRO A 216 -1.94 -17.52 2.48
N GLN A 217 -1.14 -18.54 2.17
CA GLN A 217 -0.87 -18.98 0.79
C GLN A 217 -2.12 -18.90 -0.07
N GLN A 218 -2.26 -17.81 -0.78
CA GLN A 218 -3.23 -17.73 -1.85
C GLN A 218 -2.81 -18.78 -2.85
N ALA A 219 -3.75 -19.64 -3.25
CA ALA A 219 -3.58 -20.48 -4.44
C ALA A 219 -2.92 -19.62 -5.52
N GLU A 220 -1.95 -20.21 -6.27
CA GLU A 220 -1.19 -19.53 -7.30
C GLU A 220 -2.02 -18.40 -7.94
N ALA A 221 -1.47 -17.19 -7.93
CA ALA A 221 -2.19 -15.99 -8.37
C ALA A 221 -3.01 -16.34 -9.62
N ASP A 222 -4.32 -16.13 -9.56
CA ASP A 222 -5.21 -16.54 -10.64
C ASP A 222 -4.63 -16.01 -11.97
N PRO A 223 -4.18 -16.88 -12.88
CA PRO A 223 -3.58 -16.46 -14.15
C PRO A 223 -4.50 -15.53 -14.97
N ALA A 224 -5.83 -15.58 -14.68
CA ALA A 224 -6.82 -14.70 -15.29
C ALA A 224 -6.74 -13.25 -14.78
N LEU A 225 -6.12 -13.00 -13.63
CA LEU A 225 -5.97 -11.67 -13.03
C LEU A 225 -4.63 -10.99 -13.38
N LEU A 226 -3.75 -11.65 -14.14
CA LEU A 226 -2.44 -11.11 -14.49
C LEU A 226 -2.36 -10.81 -15.98
N PRO A 227 -2.01 -9.59 -16.37
CA PRO A 227 -1.79 -9.27 -17.79
C PRO A 227 -0.51 -9.93 -18.29
N GLY A 228 -0.67 -10.99 -19.05
CA GLY A 228 0.43 -11.62 -19.78
C GLY A 228 1.32 -12.55 -18.94
N LYS A 229 2.15 -13.32 -19.63
CA LYS A 229 3.21 -14.10 -19.02
C LYS A 229 4.33 -13.15 -18.60
N ALA A 230 4.92 -13.40 -17.43
CA ALA A 230 6.18 -12.77 -17.06
C ALA A 230 7.18 -12.92 -18.22
N PRO A 231 7.91 -11.86 -18.59
CA PRO A 231 8.94 -11.97 -19.60
C PRO A 231 9.92 -13.08 -19.24
N ASP A 232 10.35 -13.87 -20.24
CA ASP A 232 11.35 -14.90 -20.04
C ASP A 232 12.62 -14.28 -19.44
N GLY A 233 13.10 -14.85 -18.31
CA GLY A 233 14.31 -14.41 -17.64
C GLY A 233 14.12 -13.55 -16.41
N CYS A 234 12.91 -13.23 -15.96
CA CYS A 234 12.67 -12.62 -14.64
C CYS A 234 13.09 -13.58 -13.54
N ILE A 235 14.03 -13.14 -12.70
CA ILE A 235 14.54 -13.94 -11.57
C ILE A 235 13.60 -13.73 -10.38
N HIS A 236 13.33 -14.81 -9.68
CA HIS A 236 12.52 -14.83 -8.48
C HIS A 236 13.34 -15.39 -7.32
N PHE A 237 13.33 -14.66 -6.20
CA PHE A 237 13.93 -15.05 -4.94
C PHE A 237 12.85 -15.17 -3.87
N GLU A 238 13.08 -16.03 -2.88
CA GLU A 238 12.24 -16.13 -1.67
C GLU A 238 13.11 -16.00 -0.43
N TYR A 239 12.57 -15.38 0.61
CA TYR A 239 13.23 -15.19 1.89
C TYR A 239 12.24 -15.45 3.02
N GLU A 240 12.58 -16.42 3.89
CA GLU A 240 11.82 -16.74 5.08
C GLU A 240 12.26 -15.87 6.26
N GLY A 241 11.42 -14.92 6.65
CA GLY A 241 11.69 -14.05 7.79
C GLY A 241 11.49 -12.57 7.50
N SER A 242 11.83 -11.77 8.51
CA SER A 242 11.64 -10.33 8.50
C SER A 242 12.85 -9.54 9.03
N ASP A 243 14.00 -10.20 9.20
CA ASP A 243 15.23 -9.53 9.62
C ASP A 243 15.97 -8.92 8.44
N TRP A 244 15.95 -7.59 8.38
CA TRP A 244 16.55 -6.85 7.29
C TRP A 244 18.08 -6.86 7.29
N GLN A 245 18.75 -7.16 8.41
CA GLN A 245 20.20 -7.27 8.44
C GLN A 245 20.67 -8.48 7.63
N GLU A 246 20.01 -9.62 7.76
CA GLU A 246 20.30 -10.81 6.97
C GLU A 246 19.96 -10.59 5.50
N LEU A 247 18.78 -10.04 5.22
CA LEU A 247 18.31 -9.83 3.86
C LEU A 247 19.22 -8.87 3.08
N ALA A 248 19.65 -7.77 3.69
CA ALA A 248 20.55 -6.81 3.05
C ALA A 248 21.89 -7.44 2.65
N GLN A 249 22.41 -8.39 3.44
CA GLN A 249 23.64 -9.12 3.10
C GLN A 249 23.45 -10.07 1.91
N LEU A 250 22.25 -10.61 1.72
CA LEU A 250 21.93 -11.47 0.56
C LEU A 250 21.74 -10.65 -0.73
N ILE A 251 21.26 -9.41 -0.63
CA ILE A 251 21.06 -8.51 -1.78
C ILE A 251 22.39 -7.88 -2.21
N CYS A 252 23.27 -7.56 -1.27
CA CYS A 252 24.60 -6.97 -1.53
C CYS A 252 25.58 -7.98 -2.12
#